data_0bc4caf1130986b8e09aaf3f1a2305a4
#
_entry.id   0bc4caf1130986b8e09aaf3f1a2305a4
#
_cell.length_a   1.000
_cell.length_b   1.000
_cell.length_c   1.000
_cell.angle_alpha   90.00
_cell.angle_beta   90.00
_cell.angle_gamma   90.00
#
_symmetry.space_group_name_H-M   'P 1'
#
loop_
_entity.id
_entity.type
_entity.pdbx_description
1 polymer ?
#
loop_
_entity_poly.entity_id
_entity_poly.type
_entity_poly.pdbx_seq_one_letter_code
_entity_poly.pdbx_strand_id
1 'polypeptide(L)'
;MPRRGISTIVDTFQVMTSFEIGRRIVEHEQKGAKRAAYGAELLKELSARLTEEFGQGFSRSNLQSMRTFFIEWQEKVPQICQTASGKSPFTLSWSHYVVLMTIKDRDERSFYEIESAQSNWNVRELKRQKASCLYERLALSRDKEGIRKLAREGQVIVRPEDLLKEPFVLEFLGLDDKASYSESDLEQAIINRLEHFLLELGKGFLFEARQKRFTFDEDHYFVDLVFYNRLLRCYVIIDLKLDKLTHQDLGQMQMYVNYYDREVKLPDENPTIGLLLCKSAKKTVIELTLPKGANIHAKEYNLYLPSKELLKQKLDEWSAAVAQ
;
A
#
# COMPACT_ATOMS: atom_id res chain seq x y z
N MET A 1 11.26 -23.89 9.74
CA MET A 1 10.38 -23.58 8.60
C MET A 1 9.03 -24.35 8.51
N PRO A 2 8.69 -25.36 9.33
CA PRO A 2 7.39 -26.04 9.22
C PRO A 2 6.18 -25.26 9.78
N ARG A 3 6.37 -24.29 10.71
CA ARG A 3 5.25 -23.57 11.34
C ARG A 3 4.46 -22.64 10.42
N ARG A 4 5.07 -22.05 9.38
CA ARG A 4 4.34 -21.19 8.41
C ARG A 4 3.35 -21.98 7.55
N GLY A 5 3.71 -23.20 7.11
CA GLY A 5 2.83 -24.03 6.28
C GLY A 5 1.56 -24.48 7.01
N ILE A 6 1.66 -24.81 8.29
CA ILE A 6 0.50 -25.25 9.10
C ILE A 6 -0.45 -24.07 9.37
N SER A 7 0.06 -22.88 9.71
CA SER A 7 -0.77 -21.69 9.91
C SER A 7 -1.57 -21.34 8.65
N THR A 8 -0.92 -21.36 7.48
CA THR A 8 -1.59 -21.06 6.19
C THR A 8 -2.71 -22.05 5.88
N ILE A 9 -2.53 -23.34 6.19
CA ILE A 9 -3.56 -24.36 5.98
C ILE A 9 -4.76 -24.11 6.91
N VAL A 10 -4.52 -23.87 8.20
CA VAL A 10 -5.58 -23.58 9.18
C VAL A 10 -6.36 -22.32 8.80
N ASP A 11 -5.65 -21.25 8.43
CA ASP A 11 -6.28 -20.00 7.97
C ASP A 11 -7.17 -20.24 6.73
N THR A 12 -6.68 -21.02 5.77
CA THR A 12 -7.43 -21.36 4.56
C THR A 12 -8.72 -22.12 4.88
N PHE A 13 -8.63 -23.13 5.75
CA PHE A 13 -9.82 -23.88 6.17
C PHE A 13 -10.83 -22.99 6.91
N GLN A 14 -10.37 -22.11 7.78
CA GLN A 14 -11.22 -21.16 8.49
C GLN A 14 -11.97 -20.24 7.52
N VAL A 15 -11.28 -19.70 6.51
CA VAL A 15 -11.89 -18.81 5.51
C VAL A 15 -12.89 -19.56 4.64
N MET A 16 -12.54 -20.77 4.19
CA MET A 16 -13.46 -21.62 3.42
C MET A 16 -14.72 -21.99 4.22
N THR A 17 -14.54 -22.34 5.51
CA THR A 17 -15.68 -22.63 6.41
C THR A 17 -16.56 -21.38 6.58
N SER A 18 -15.95 -20.21 6.78
CA SER A 18 -16.67 -18.94 6.90
C SER A 18 -17.46 -18.60 5.63
N PHE A 19 -16.87 -18.87 4.46
CA PHE A 19 -17.52 -18.68 3.17
C PHE A 19 -18.73 -19.62 3.01
N GLU A 20 -18.57 -20.90 3.35
CA GLU A 20 -19.64 -21.89 3.24
C GLU A 20 -20.79 -21.62 4.22
N ILE A 21 -20.48 -21.19 5.45
CA ILE A 21 -21.51 -20.75 6.40
C ILE A 21 -22.25 -19.54 5.84
N GLY A 22 -21.56 -18.56 5.30
CA GLY A 22 -22.15 -17.40 4.65
C GLY A 22 -23.06 -17.78 3.49
N ARG A 23 -22.62 -18.74 2.66
CA ARG A 23 -23.44 -19.30 1.55
C ARG A 23 -24.72 -19.90 2.06
N ARG A 24 -24.66 -20.73 3.09
CA ARG A 24 -25.85 -21.37 3.68
C ARG A 24 -26.82 -20.37 4.27
N ILE A 25 -26.31 -19.30 4.91
CA ILE A 25 -27.18 -18.25 5.43
C ILE A 25 -27.92 -17.55 4.29
N VAL A 26 -27.23 -17.17 3.21
CA VAL A 26 -27.86 -16.49 2.07
C VAL A 26 -28.86 -17.38 1.34
N GLU A 27 -28.52 -18.65 1.09
CA GLU A 27 -29.43 -19.62 0.46
C GLU A 27 -30.71 -19.86 1.29
N HIS A 28 -30.55 -19.87 2.62
CA HIS A 28 -31.70 -20.02 3.51
C HIS A 28 -32.60 -18.78 3.52
N GLU A 29 -31.97 -17.56 3.53
CA GLU A 29 -32.73 -16.31 3.42
C GLU A 29 -33.50 -16.21 2.10
N GLN A 30 -32.92 -16.66 1.00
CA GLN A 30 -33.59 -16.66 -0.32
C GLN A 30 -34.76 -17.61 -0.39
N LYS A 31 -34.71 -18.76 0.29
CA LYS A 31 -35.77 -19.75 0.33
C LYS A 31 -36.92 -19.39 1.28
N GLY A 32 -36.64 -18.60 2.30
CA GLY A 32 -37.49 -18.38 3.47
C GLY A 32 -38.30 -17.10 3.53
N ALA A 33 -38.35 -16.25 2.47
CA ALA A 33 -39.24 -15.09 2.42
C ALA A 33 -38.79 -13.70 2.84
N LYS A 34 -39.25 -12.80 2.15
CA LYS A 34 -39.75 -11.40 2.09
C LYS A 34 -39.66 -10.48 3.33
N ARG A 35 -39.01 -10.80 4.48
CA ARG A 35 -38.96 -9.87 5.63
C ARG A 35 -37.58 -9.79 6.27
N ALA A 36 -36.99 -8.56 6.35
CA ALA A 36 -35.75 -8.26 7.05
C ALA A 36 -35.75 -8.69 8.54
N ALA A 37 -36.88 -8.68 9.19
CA ALA A 37 -37.05 -9.17 10.56
C ALA A 37 -36.74 -10.66 10.72
N TYR A 38 -37.05 -11.48 9.71
CA TYR A 38 -36.75 -12.90 9.72
C TYR A 38 -35.25 -13.20 9.69
N GLY A 39 -34.49 -12.46 8.86
CA GLY A 39 -33.02 -12.64 8.79
C GLY A 39 -32.30 -12.28 10.10
N ALA A 40 -32.79 -11.28 10.83
CA ALA A 40 -32.22 -10.90 12.11
C ALA A 40 -32.45 -11.94 13.21
N GLU A 41 -33.65 -12.55 13.26
CA GLU A 41 -33.98 -13.61 14.22
C GLU A 41 -33.24 -14.91 13.86
N LEU A 42 -33.17 -15.25 12.58
CA LEU A 42 -32.39 -16.40 12.09
C LEU A 42 -30.92 -16.33 12.55
N LEU A 43 -30.26 -15.19 12.37
CA LEU A 43 -28.86 -15.03 12.79
C LEU A 43 -28.68 -15.12 14.31
N LYS A 44 -29.67 -14.68 15.09
CA LYS A 44 -29.64 -14.78 16.55
C LYS A 44 -29.79 -16.25 17.00
N GLU A 45 -30.75 -16.97 16.46
CA GLU A 45 -30.97 -18.40 16.76
C GLU A 45 -29.75 -19.23 16.32
N LEU A 46 -29.25 -19.01 15.11
CA LEU A 46 -28.10 -19.72 14.58
C LEU A 46 -26.84 -19.43 15.44
N SER A 47 -26.63 -18.18 15.89
CA SER A 47 -25.55 -17.82 16.78
C SER A 47 -25.61 -18.59 18.11
N ALA A 48 -26.76 -18.68 18.73
CA ALA A 48 -26.97 -19.42 19.97
C ALA A 48 -26.60 -20.89 19.81
N ARG A 49 -27.19 -21.56 18.81
CA ARG A 49 -26.97 -22.99 18.52
C ARG A 49 -25.52 -23.32 18.19
N LEU A 50 -24.90 -22.54 17.28
CA LEU A 50 -23.50 -22.80 16.90
C LEU A 50 -22.52 -22.49 18.03
N THR A 51 -22.80 -21.51 18.88
CA THR A 51 -21.96 -21.22 20.04
C THR A 51 -22.07 -22.33 21.10
N GLU A 52 -23.26 -22.90 21.32
CA GLU A 52 -23.47 -24.02 22.22
C GLU A 52 -22.77 -25.30 21.74
N GLU A 53 -22.80 -25.57 20.42
CA GLU A 53 -22.28 -26.83 19.85
C GLU A 53 -20.75 -26.74 19.57
N PHE A 54 -20.26 -25.61 19.07
CA PHE A 54 -18.89 -25.45 18.57
C PHE A 54 -18.06 -24.43 19.33
N GLY A 55 -18.63 -23.75 20.33
CA GLY A 55 -17.93 -22.77 21.14
C GLY A 55 -17.82 -21.39 20.51
N GLN A 56 -16.74 -20.66 20.84
CA GLN A 56 -16.56 -19.27 20.39
C GLN A 56 -16.30 -19.17 18.88
N GLY A 57 -16.65 -18.00 18.29
CA GLY A 57 -16.43 -17.72 16.88
C GLY A 57 -17.72 -17.54 16.07
N PHE A 58 -18.88 -17.86 16.64
CA PHE A 58 -20.18 -17.80 15.96
C PHE A 58 -21.10 -16.69 16.49
N SER A 59 -20.50 -15.58 16.98
CA SER A 59 -21.29 -14.42 17.37
C SER A 59 -22.13 -13.91 16.20
N ARG A 60 -23.28 -13.28 16.51
CA ARG A 60 -24.16 -12.69 15.50
C ARG A 60 -23.40 -11.77 14.53
N SER A 61 -22.48 -10.96 15.04
CA SER A 61 -21.67 -10.06 14.21
C SER A 61 -20.71 -10.83 13.29
N ASN A 62 -20.13 -11.94 13.76
CA ASN A 62 -19.27 -12.77 12.92
C ASN A 62 -20.07 -13.53 11.85
N LEU A 63 -21.25 -14.05 12.17
CA LEU A 63 -22.17 -14.65 11.18
C LEU A 63 -22.62 -13.63 10.13
N GLN A 64 -22.89 -12.38 10.54
CA GLN A 64 -23.14 -11.29 9.60
C GLN A 64 -21.94 -11.01 8.69
N SER A 65 -20.72 -11.06 9.22
CA SER A 65 -19.49 -10.94 8.42
C SER A 65 -19.35 -12.10 7.45
N MET A 66 -19.62 -13.34 7.85
CA MET A 66 -19.57 -14.51 6.97
C MET A 66 -20.60 -14.40 5.83
N ARG A 67 -21.81 -13.91 6.14
CA ARG A 67 -22.84 -13.61 5.14
C ARG A 67 -22.38 -12.57 4.12
N THR A 68 -21.84 -11.44 4.60
CA THR A 68 -21.30 -10.38 3.76
C THR A 68 -20.13 -10.88 2.91
N PHE A 69 -19.24 -11.67 3.50
CA PHE A 69 -18.10 -12.27 2.82
C PHE A 69 -18.55 -13.13 1.63
N PHE A 70 -19.54 -13.99 1.81
CA PHE A 70 -20.08 -14.77 0.68
C PHE A 70 -20.61 -13.86 -0.42
N ILE A 71 -21.44 -12.87 -0.09
CA ILE A 71 -22.04 -11.95 -1.09
C ILE A 71 -20.96 -11.24 -1.90
N GLU A 72 -19.89 -10.77 -1.25
CA GLU A 72 -18.85 -9.96 -1.91
C GLU A 72 -17.84 -10.78 -2.71
N TRP A 73 -17.61 -12.06 -2.34
CA TRP A 73 -16.60 -12.91 -2.99
C TRP A 73 -17.16 -14.11 -3.77
N GLN A 74 -18.48 -14.30 -3.85
CA GLN A 74 -19.09 -15.45 -4.55
C GLN A 74 -18.67 -15.54 -6.03
N GLU A 75 -18.46 -14.41 -6.70
CA GLU A 75 -18.01 -14.39 -8.10
C GLU A 75 -16.58 -14.87 -8.30
N LYS A 76 -15.74 -14.79 -7.27
CA LYS A 76 -14.33 -15.25 -7.31
C LYS A 76 -14.19 -16.75 -7.10
N VAL A 77 -15.23 -17.40 -6.57
CA VAL A 77 -15.22 -18.84 -6.31
C VAL A 77 -15.98 -19.54 -7.43
N PRO A 78 -15.30 -20.19 -8.38
CA PRO A 78 -15.97 -20.96 -9.42
C PRO A 78 -16.86 -22.04 -8.77
N GLN A 79 -18.04 -22.30 -9.34
CA GLN A 79 -18.99 -23.33 -8.87
C GLN A 79 -18.39 -24.74 -8.79
N ILE A 80 -17.16 -24.93 -9.26
CA ILE A 80 -16.46 -26.22 -9.39
C ILE A 80 -15.51 -26.52 -8.22
N CYS A 81 -15.40 -25.69 -7.20
CA CYS A 81 -14.59 -26.02 -6.01
C CYS A 81 -15.23 -27.08 -5.12
N GLN A 82 -15.67 -28.21 -5.69
CA GLN A 82 -16.10 -29.40 -4.97
C GLN A 82 -15.00 -30.45 -4.77
N THR A 83 -13.78 -30.19 -5.21
CA THR A 83 -12.67 -31.13 -5.04
C THR A 83 -11.66 -30.65 -4.02
N ALA A 84 -11.43 -31.47 -3.01
CA ALA A 84 -10.52 -31.25 -1.88
C ALA A 84 -9.02 -31.07 -2.26
N SER A 85 -8.67 -31.04 -3.53
CA SER A 85 -7.30 -30.92 -4.06
C SER A 85 -7.02 -29.61 -4.81
N GLY A 86 -8.01 -28.70 -4.92
CA GLY A 86 -7.84 -27.40 -5.56
C GLY A 86 -7.20 -26.38 -4.61
N LYS A 87 -6.25 -25.56 -5.11
CA LYS A 87 -5.76 -24.40 -4.35
C LYS A 87 -6.94 -23.51 -3.98
N SER A 88 -7.07 -23.18 -2.70
CA SER A 88 -8.10 -22.24 -2.23
C SER A 88 -7.99 -20.91 -2.98
N PRO A 89 -9.10 -20.30 -3.41
CA PRO A 89 -9.10 -18.97 -3.98
C PRO A 89 -8.78 -17.88 -2.93
N PHE A 90 -8.80 -18.26 -1.65
CA PHE A 90 -8.53 -17.37 -0.52
C PHE A 90 -7.11 -17.57 -0.01
N THR A 91 -6.32 -16.52 -0.02
CA THR A 91 -4.89 -16.54 0.35
C THR A 91 -4.60 -15.81 1.65
N LEU A 92 -5.58 -15.12 2.22
CA LEU A 92 -5.47 -14.32 3.43
C LEU A 92 -6.24 -14.97 4.59
N SER A 93 -5.93 -14.58 5.84
CA SER A 93 -6.66 -15.04 7.02
C SER A 93 -8.04 -14.39 7.13
N TRP A 94 -8.94 -14.98 7.91
CA TRP A 94 -10.28 -14.45 8.17
C TRP A 94 -10.25 -12.99 8.66
N SER A 95 -9.29 -12.67 9.54
CA SER A 95 -9.13 -11.31 10.07
C SER A 95 -8.80 -10.27 9.00
N HIS A 96 -8.10 -10.65 7.92
CA HIS A 96 -7.87 -9.76 6.78
C HIS A 96 -9.19 -9.50 6.05
N TYR A 97 -9.97 -10.54 5.76
CA TYR A 97 -11.25 -10.40 5.07
C TYR A 97 -12.25 -9.55 5.87
N VAL A 98 -12.25 -9.66 7.20
CA VAL A 98 -13.05 -8.77 8.07
C VAL A 98 -12.66 -7.30 7.87
N VAL A 99 -11.38 -6.98 7.73
CA VAL A 99 -10.93 -5.62 7.42
C VAL A 99 -11.32 -5.22 6.00
N LEU A 100 -11.11 -6.09 5.02
CA LEU A 100 -11.43 -5.84 3.61
C LEU A 100 -12.92 -5.55 3.39
N MET A 101 -13.81 -6.25 4.09
CA MET A 101 -15.28 -6.02 4.05
C MET A 101 -15.68 -4.62 4.50
N THR A 102 -14.83 -3.88 5.24
CA THR A 102 -15.12 -2.50 5.61
C THR A 102 -14.87 -1.50 4.46
N ILE A 103 -14.28 -1.97 3.35
CA ILE A 103 -14.01 -1.18 2.15
C ILE A 103 -15.18 -1.36 1.19
N LYS A 104 -15.93 -0.29 0.93
CA LYS A 104 -17.12 -0.34 0.07
C LYS A 104 -16.79 -0.38 -1.41
N ASP A 105 -15.76 0.36 -1.80
CA ASP A 105 -15.29 0.41 -3.17
C ASP A 105 -14.65 -0.93 -3.57
N ARG A 106 -15.10 -1.52 -4.68
CA ARG A 106 -14.68 -2.85 -5.13
C ARG A 106 -13.24 -2.85 -5.63
N ASP A 107 -12.84 -1.80 -6.33
CA ASP A 107 -11.50 -1.69 -6.90
C ASP A 107 -10.46 -1.44 -5.81
N GLU A 108 -10.76 -0.56 -4.86
CA GLU A 108 -9.94 -0.32 -3.67
C GLU A 108 -9.80 -1.62 -2.85
N ARG A 109 -10.89 -2.34 -2.60
CA ARG A 109 -10.88 -3.60 -1.85
C ARG A 109 -10.05 -4.67 -2.54
N SER A 110 -10.19 -4.81 -3.86
CA SER A 110 -9.41 -5.74 -4.67
C SER A 110 -7.91 -5.43 -4.60
N PHE A 111 -7.55 -4.15 -4.70
CA PHE A 111 -6.18 -3.69 -4.53
C PHE A 111 -5.59 -4.12 -3.19
N TYR A 112 -6.28 -3.82 -2.07
CA TYR A 112 -5.77 -4.18 -0.74
C TYR A 112 -5.70 -5.69 -0.51
N GLU A 113 -6.61 -6.48 -1.10
CA GLU A 113 -6.56 -7.95 -1.06
C GLU A 113 -5.30 -8.48 -1.76
N ILE A 114 -5.03 -7.99 -2.98
CA ILE A 114 -3.86 -8.37 -3.77
C ILE A 114 -2.56 -7.97 -3.08
N GLU A 115 -2.47 -6.72 -2.61
CA GLU A 115 -1.28 -6.21 -1.93
C GLU A 115 -0.98 -6.96 -0.63
N SER A 116 -2.01 -7.24 0.17
CA SER A 116 -1.86 -8.02 1.41
C SER A 116 -1.29 -9.42 1.14
N ALA A 117 -1.75 -10.06 0.07
CA ALA A 117 -1.29 -11.39 -0.32
C ALA A 117 0.15 -11.36 -0.89
N GLN A 118 0.43 -10.46 -1.82
CA GLN A 118 1.73 -10.38 -2.49
C GLN A 118 2.85 -9.91 -1.58
N SER A 119 2.56 -8.94 -0.70
CA SER A 119 3.52 -8.33 0.22
C SER A 119 3.53 -8.99 1.60
N ASN A 120 2.73 -10.05 1.81
CA ASN A 120 2.59 -10.76 3.08
C ASN A 120 2.29 -9.83 4.27
N TRP A 121 1.42 -8.85 4.05
CA TRP A 121 1.01 -7.95 5.14
C TRP A 121 0.29 -8.72 6.23
N ASN A 122 0.57 -8.38 7.47
CA ASN A 122 -0.28 -8.77 8.57
C ASN A 122 -1.48 -7.82 8.69
N VAL A 123 -2.47 -8.16 9.51
CA VAL A 123 -3.70 -7.37 9.68
C VAL A 123 -3.41 -5.94 10.16
N ARG A 124 -2.35 -5.75 10.97
CA ARG A 124 -1.95 -4.43 11.46
C ARG A 124 -1.45 -3.56 10.31
N GLU A 125 -0.62 -4.13 9.44
CA GLU A 125 -0.10 -3.43 8.26
C GLU A 125 -1.23 -3.12 7.25
N LEU A 126 -2.12 -4.07 6.96
CA LEU A 126 -3.29 -3.81 6.13
C LEU A 126 -4.12 -2.63 6.67
N LYS A 127 -4.38 -2.59 7.99
CA LYS A 127 -5.11 -1.48 8.62
C LYS A 127 -4.36 -0.15 8.46
N ARG A 128 -3.04 -0.15 8.65
CA ARG A 128 -2.19 1.04 8.46
C ARG A 128 -2.24 1.53 7.02
N GLN A 129 -2.01 0.65 6.05
CA GLN A 129 -2.00 1.01 4.63
C GLN A 129 -3.37 1.54 4.17
N LYS A 130 -4.46 0.96 4.68
CA LYS A 130 -5.81 1.48 4.47
C LYS A 130 -6.00 2.87 5.11
N ALA A 131 -5.55 3.06 6.35
CA ALA A 131 -5.67 4.35 7.06
C ALA A 131 -4.83 5.45 6.39
N SER A 132 -3.65 5.10 5.83
CA SER A 132 -2.83 6.02 5.05
C SER A 132 -3.33 6.24 3.62
N CYS A 133 -4.47 5.66 3.22
CA CYS A 133 -5.07 5.80 1.90
C CYS A 133 -4.11 5.42 0.76
N LEU A 134 -3.40 4.31 0.89
CA LEU A 134 -2.38 3.90 -0.09
C LEU A 134 -2.94 3.80 -1.51
N TYR A 135 -4.14 3.26 -1.68
CA TYR A 135 -4.79 3.12 -2.99
C TYR A 135 -4.96 4.49 -3.66
N GLU A 136 -5.53 5.45 -2.97
CA GLU A 136 -5.77 6.80 -3.48
C GLU A 136 -4.45 7.53 -3.79
N ARG A 137 -3.45 7.40 -2.93
CA ARG A 137 -2.12 8.02 -3.13
C ARG A 137 -1.37 7.45 -4.33
N LEU A 138 -1.49 6.16 -4.57
CA LEU A 138 -0.94 5.52 -5.77
C LEU A 138 -1.74 5.93 -7.02
N ALA A 139 -3.05 6.04 -6.91
CA ALA A 139 -3.93 6.44 -8.01
C ALA A 139 -3.65 7.87 -8.48
N LEU A 140 -3.39 8.81 -7.56
CA LEU A 140 -3.02 10.20 -7.88
C LEU A 140 -1.71 10.33 -8.69
N SER A 141 -0.84 9.33 -8.62
CA SER A 141 0.42 9.29 -9.38
C SER A 141 0.30 8.55 -10.72
N ARG A 142 -0.92 8.19 -11.18
CA ARG A 142 -1.14 7.34 -12.36
C ARG A 142 -2.23 7.89 -13.27
N ASP A 143 -2.20 7.46 -14.52
CA ASP A 143 -3.30 7.67 -15.48
C ASP A 143 -4.49 6.71 -15.22
N LYS A 144 -5.59 6.89 -15.97
CA LYS A 144 -6.82 6.07 -15.80
C LYS A 144 -6.59 4.58 -16.00
N GLU A 145 -5.71 4.19 -16.90
CA GLU A 145 -5.39 2.79 -17.15
C GLU A 145 -4.56 2.21 -15.99
N GLY A 146 -3.58 2.97 -15.51
CA GLY A 146 -2.78 2.62 -14.34
C GLY A 146 -3.63 2.43 -13.07
N ILE A 147 -4.68 3.24 -12.87
CA ILE A 147 -5.62 3.07 -11.75
C ILE A 147 -6.39 1.75 -11.88
N ARG A 148 -6.90 1.42 -13.06
CA ARG A 148 -7.58 0.13 -13.30
C ARG A 148 -6.65 -1.06 -13.09
N LYS A 149 -5.38 -0.89 -13.46
CA LYS A 149 -4.36 -1.92 -13.26
C LYS A 149 -4.04 -2.14 -11.78
N LEU A 150 -4.03 -1.09 -10.95
CA LEU A 150 -3.91 -1.23 -9.50
C LEU A 150 -4.98 -2.15 -8.91
N ALA A 151 -6.23 -2.01 -9.33
CA ALA A 151 -7.34 -2.82 -8.85
C ALA A 151 -7.25 -4.31 -9.26
N ARG A 152 -6.61 -4.60 -10.39
CA ARG A 152 -6.54 -5.95 -10.97
C ARG A 152 -5.25 -6.71 -10.61
N GLU A 153 -4.14 -6.01 -10.49
CA GLU A 153 -2.81 -6.60 -10.38
C GLU A 153 -2.06 -6.14 -9.12
N GLY A 154 -2.60 -5.14 -8.41
CA GLY A 154 -1.89 -4.46 -7.34
C GLY A 154 -0.82 -3.50 -7.89
N GLN A 155 0.11 -3.10 -7.02
CA GLN A 155 1.25 -2.28 -7.44
C GLN A 155 2.30 -3.16 -8.13
N VAL A 156 2.38 -3.06 -9.45
CA VAL A 156 3.43 -3.66 -10.27
C VAL A 156 4.51 -2.61 -10.53
N ILE A 157 5.76 -2.92 -10.24
CA ILE A 157 6.90 -2.02 -10.39
C ILE A 157 7.67 -2.42 -11.66
N VAL A 158 7.61 -1.59 -12.69
CA VAL A 158 8.29 -1.76 -13.98
C VAL A 158 9.10 -0.51 -14.34
N ARG A 159 8.63 0.66 -13.93
CA ARG A 159 9.23 1.97 -14.23
C ARG A 159 9.43 2.77 -12.95
N PRO A 160 10.33 3.77 -12.95
CA PRO A 160 10.53 4.65 -11.79
C PRO A 160 9.25 5.28 -11.24
N GLU A 161 8.34 5.68 -12.13
CA GLU A 161 7.07 6.32 -11.77
C GLU A 161 6.17 5.39 -10.94
N ASP A 162 6.34 4.07 -11.07
CA ASP A 162 5.55 3.08 -10.32
C ASP A 162 5.90 3.07 -8.82
N LEU A 163 7.03 3.65 -8.44
CA LEU A 163 7.43 3.84 -7.04
C LEU A 163 6.74 5.05 -6.39
N LEU A 164 6.24 6.00 -7.18
CA LEU A 164 5.78 7.28 -6.69
C LEU A 164 4.42 7.19 -6.02
N LYS A 165 4.25 8.02 -4.99
CA LYS A 165 3.00 8.23 -4.23
C LYS A 165 2.77 9.72 -4.07
N GLU A 166 1.54 10.11 -3.86
CA GLU A 166 1.19 11.52 -3.70
C GLU A 166 0.10 11.70 -2.62
N PRO A 167 0.50 12.20 -1.44
CA PRO A 167 1.87 12.37 -0.91
C PRO A 167 2.47 11.07 -0.35
N PHE A 168 3.75 11.10 0.03
CA PHE A 168 4.30 10.12 0.96
C PHE A 168 3.77 10.39 2.38
N VAL A 169 3.59 9.35 3.20
CA VAL A 169 3.00 9.48 4.55
C VAL A 169 3.97 8.94 5.59
N LEU A 170 4.50 9.83 6.40
CA LEU A 170 5.54 9.57 7.39
C LEU A 170 5.02 9.72 8.85
N GLU A 171 3.72 9.48 9.08
CA GLU A 171 3.05 9.60 10.38
C GLU A 171 3.67 8.72 11.46
N PHE A 172 4.27 7.61 11.07
CA PHE A 172 4.93 6.65 11.95
C PHE A 172 6.19 7.21 12.62
N LEU A 173 6.72 8.33 12.13
CA LEU A 173 7.87 9.00 12.74
C LEU A 173 7.50 9.63 14.10
N GLY A 174 6.20 9.95 14.29
CA GLY A 174 5.72 10.59 15.51
C GLY A 174 6.22 12.01 15.69
N LEU A 175 6.63 12.67 14.60
CA LEU A 175 7.04 14.08 14.60
C LEU A 175 5.79 14.97 14.54
N ASP A 176 5.76 16.02 15.34
CA ASP A 176 4.72 17.02 15.27
C ASP A 176 5.02 17.99 14.12
N ASP A 177 4.07 18.19 13.22
CA ASP A 177 4.20 19.11 12.07
C ASP A 177 4.43 20.56 12.48
N LYS A 178 4.09 20.91 13.72
CA LYS A 178 4.31 22.24 14.31
C LYS A 178 5.61 22.38 15.09
N ALA A 179 6.31 21.30 15.36
CA ALA A 179 7.57 21.36 16.08
C ALA A 179 8.70 21.83 15.17
N SER A 180 9.64 22.61 15.72
CA SER A 180 10.87 22.95 15.02
C SER A 180 11.84 21.76 15.13
N TYR A 181 12.15 21.11 14.01
CA TYR A 181 13.17 20.06 13.89
C TYR A 181 14.00 20.31 12.62
N SER A 182 15.23 19.80 12.61
CA SER A 182 16.15 19.90 11.49
C SER A 182 15.96 18.76 10.48
N GLU A 183 16.55 18.89 9.29
CA GLU A 183 16.62 17.79 8.31
C GLU A 183 17.33 16.57 8.92
N SER A 184 18.37 16.79 9.74
CA SER A 184 19.06 15.71 10.46
C SER A 184 18.14 15.00 11.49
N ASP A 185 17.24 15.72 12.16
CA ASP A 185 16.27 15.11 13.07
C ASP A 185 15.25 14.24 12.32
N LEU A 186 14.78 14.72 11.16
CA LEU A 186 13.90 13.95 10.27
C LEU A 186 14.59 12.68 9.76
N GLU A 187 15.82 12.81 9.28
CA GLU A 187 16.63 11.67 8.84
C GLU A 187 16.84 10.66 9.98
N GLN A 188 17.21 11.13 11.17
CA GLN A 188 17.41 10.25 12.33
C GLN A 188 16.11 9.55 12.73
N ALA A 189 14.96 10.23 12.67
CA ALA A 189 13.67 9.63 12.92
C ALA A 189 13.33 8.54 11.88
N ILE A 190 13.65 8.75 10.61
CA ILE A 190 13.50 7.74 9.55
C ILE A 190 14.37 6.52 9.83
N ILE A 191 15.64 6.71 10.18
CA ILE A 191 16.55 5.61 10.52
C ILE A 191 16.05 4.83 11.73
N ASN A 192 15.56 5.50 12.77
CA ASN A 192 15.00 4.85 13.95
C ASN A 192 13.72 4.04 13.64
N ARG A 193 13.06 4.32 12.52
CA ARG A 193 11.84 3.67 12.04
C ARG A 193 12.00 3.09 10.63
N LEU A 194 13.20 2.68 10.27
CA LEU A 194 13.55 2.24 8.91
C LEU A 194 12.63 1.14 8.37
N GLU A 195 12.19 0.22 9.22
CA GLU A 195 11.22 -0.82 8.81
C GLU A 195 9.92 -0.20 8.27
N HIS A 196 9.37 0.81 8.97
CA HIS A 196 8.16 1.50 8.54
C HIS A 196 8.40 2.35 7.30
N PHE A 197 9.59 2.97 7.21
CA PHE A 197 9.95 3.74 6.01
C PHE A 197 10.08 2.85 4.78
N LEU A 198 10.69 1.67 4.91
CA LEU A 198 10.74 0.68 3.83
C LEU A 198 9.34 0.21 3.40
N LEU A 199 8.42 0.01 4.35
CA LEU A 199 7.01 -0.30 4.04
C LEU A 199 6.32 0.87 3.32
N GLU A 200 6.63 2.11 3.71
CA GLU A 200 6.13 3.30 3.01
C GLU A 200 6.75 3.46 1.62
N LEU A 201 8.04 3.25 1.44
CA LEU A 201 8.66 3.26 0.12
C LEU A 201 8.04 2.21 -0.81
N GLY A 202 7.77 1.02 -0.30
CA GLY A 202 7.07 -0.04 -1.01
C GLY A 202 7.96 -1.19 -1.48
N LYS A 203 7.60 -1.81 -2.61
CA LYS A 203 8.21 -3.08 -3.05
C LYS A 203 9.63 -2.92 -3.56
N GLY A 204 10.49 -3.84 -3.19
CA GLY A 204 11.81 -4.04 -3.78
C GLY A 204 12.93 -3.21 -3.18
N PHE A 205 12.67 -2.34 -2.22
CA PHE A 205 13.69 -1.50 -1.59
C PHE A 205 14.58 -2.27 -0.62
N LEU A 206 15.88 -2.00 -0.72
CA LEU A 206 16.93 -2.44 0.18
C LEU A 206 17.68 -1.19 0.65
N PHE A 207 17.87 -1.04 1.97
CA PHE A 207 18.65 0.06 2.52
C PHE A 207 20.14 -0.21 2.36
N GLU A 208 20.90 0.73 1.81
CA GLU A 208 22.34 0.64 1.65
C GLU A 208 23.09 1.50 2.65
N ALA A 209 22.80 2.81 2.68
CA ALA A 209 23.56 3.76 3.49
C ALA A 209 22.73 4.99 3.86
N ARG A 210 23.20 5.68 4.92
CA ARG A 210 22.83 7.05 5.26
C ARG A 210 24.07 7.93 5.19
N GLN A 211 23.90 9.24 4.93
CA GLN A 211 24.96 10.24 4.88
C GLN A 211 26.17 9.72 4.08
N LYS A 212 25.87 9.16 2.91
CA LYS A 212 26.90 8.58 2.05
C LYS A 212 27.76 9.68 1.47
N ARG A 213 29.00 9.76 1.96
CA ARG A 213 29.97 10.74 1.50
C ARG A 213 30.60 10.32 0.17
N PHE A 214 30.74 11.26 -0.73
CA PHE A 214 31.68 11.20 -1.84
C PHE A 214 32.43 12.53 -1.96
N THR A 215 33.58 12.51 -2.62
CA THR A 215 34.49 13.66 -2.69
C THR A 215 35.01 13.79 -4.09
N PHE A 216 34.95 15.00 -4.66
CA PHE A 216 35.71 15.40 -5.85
C PHE A 216 36.14 16.86 -5.73
N ASP A 217 37.27 17.16 -6.32
CA ASP A 217 37.93 18.51 -6.26
C ASP A 217 38.05 19.04 -4.82
N GLU A 218 38.36 18.15 -3.85
CA GLU A 218 38.48 18.42 -2.41
C GLU A 218 37.18 18.77 -1.69
N ASP A 219 36.05 18.94 -2.41
CA ASP A 219 34.73 19.15 -1.83
C ASP A 219 34.06 17.85 -1.41
N HIS A 220 33.37 17.92 -0.30
CA HIS A 220 32.67 16.79 0.31
C HIS A 220 31.15 16.93 0.16
N TYR A 221 30.52 15.90 -0.39
CA TYR A 221 29.10 15.84 -0.60
C TYR A 221 28.51 14.66 0.17
N PHE A 222 27.28 14.81 0.63
CA PHE A 222 26.60 13.79 1.42
C PHE A 222 25.21 13.55 0.87
N VAL A 223 24.90 12.29 0.61
CA VAL A 223 23.53 11.84 0.26
C VAL A 223 22.83 11.38 1.53
N ASP A 224 21.68 11.92 1.83
CA ASP A 224 20.96 11.60 3.08
C ASP A 224 20.68 10.11 3.22
N LEU A 225 19.99 9.51 2.25
CA LEU A 225 19.62 8.10 2.27
C LEU A 225 19.85 7.45 0.90
N VAL A 226 20.50 6.30 0.90
CA VAL A 226 20.75 5.50 -0.29
C VAL A 226 20.05 4.16 -0.15
N PHE A 227 19.26 3.83 -1.16
CA PHE A 227 18.58 2.55 -1.30
C PHE A 227 18.93 1.92 -2.65
N TYR A 228 18.73 0.62 -2.73
CA TYR A 228 18.74 -0.11 -3.98
C TYR A 228 17.37 -0.74 -4.21
N ASN A 229 16.78 -0.54 -5.38
CA ASN A 229 15.54 -1.20 -5.73
C ASN A 229 15.81 -2.42 -6.62
N ARG A 230 15.62 -3.62 -6.05
CA ARG A 230 15.93 -4.87 -6.74
C ARG A 230 14.99 -5.19 -7.92
N LEU A 231 13.80 -4.61 -7.96
CA LEU A 231 12.83 -4.84 -9.05
C LEU A 231 13.19 -3.99 -10.27
N LEU A 232 13.63 -2.77 -10.04
CA LEU A 232 14.12 -1.87 -11.08
C LEU A 232 15.62 -2.02 -11.34
N ARG A 233 16.35 -2.76 -10.52
CA ARG A 233 17.81 -2.96 -10.62
C ARG A 233 18.55 -1.63 -10.73
N CYS A 234 18.29 -0.71 -9.80
CA CYS A 234 18.91 0.60 -9.76
C CYS A 234 19.04 1.15 -8.35
N TYR A 235 19.95 2.09 -8.18
CA TYR A 235 20.02 2.90 -6.97
C TYR A 235 18.83 3.87 -6.90
N VAL A 236 18.36 4.13 -5.69
CA VAL A 236 17.39 5.18 -5.39
C VAL A 236 17.97 6.06 -4.30
N ILE A 237 18.29 7.29 -4.66
CA ILE A 237 18.86 8.27 -3.76
C ILE A 237 17.73 9.14 -3.25
N ILE A 238 17.63 9.28 -1.93
CA ILE A 238 16.60 10.11 -1.30
C ILE A 238 17.25 11.24 -0.55
N ASP A 239 16.82 12.46 -0.82
CA ASP A 239 17.20 13.67 -0.11
C ASP A 239 15.96 14.31 0.53
N LEU A 240 16.09 14.75 1.78
CA LEU A 240 14.99 15.20 2.63
C LEU A 240 15.03 16.72 2.78
N LYS A 241 13.92 17.38 2.50
CA LYS A 241 13.78 18.84 2.66
C LYS A 241 12.60 19.19 3.57
N LEU A 242 12.86 19.99 4.58
CA LEU A 242 11.84 20.45 5.53
C LEU A 242 10.93 21.53 4.93
N ASP A 243 11.44 22.24 3.97
CA ASP A 243 10.80 23.40 3.39
C ASP A 243 10.35 23.15 1.94
N LYS A 244 10.08 24.26 1.28
CA LYS A 244 9.75 24.28 -0.12
C LYS A 244 10.98 24.01 -0.97
N LEU A 245 10.80 23.09 -1.92
CA LEU A 245 11.84 22.73 -2.89
C LEU A 245 12.34 23.94 -3.70
N THR A 246 13.66 24.05 -3.84
CA THR A 246 14.35 25.06 -4.61
C THR A 246 15.02 24.48 -5.86
N HIS A 247 15.46 25.34 -6.78
CA HIS A 247 16.25 24.91 -7.94
C HIS A 247 17.65 24.40 -7.55
N GLN A 248 18.18 24.86 -6.41
CA GLN A 248 19.46 24.38 -5.87
C GLN A 248 19.37 22.91 -5.43
N ASP A 249 18.28 22.54 -4.74
CA ASP A 249 18.04 21.15 -4.32
C ASP A 249 17.96 20.21 -5.54
N LEU A 250 17.30 20.66 -6.60
CA LEU A 250 17.21 19.90 -7.85
C LEU A 250 18.58 19.76 -8.52
N GLY A 251 19.39 20.80 -8.55
CA GLY A 251 20.75 20.78 -9.08
C GLY A 251 21.66 19.85 -8.29
N GLN A 252 21.56 19.88 -6.96
CA GLN A 252 22.30 18.99 -6.07
C GLN A 252 21.91 17.51 -6.32
N MET A 253 20.62 17.21 -6.39
CA MET A 253 20.15 15.86 -6.70
C MET A 253 20.63 15.39 -8.09
N GLN A 254 20.63 16.27 -9.09
CA GLN A 254 21.14 15.93 -10.43
C GLN A 254 22.62 15.56 -10.37
N MET A 255 23.42 16.27 -9.58
CA MET A 255 24.82 15.94 -9.37
C MET A 255 24.98 14.58 -8.70
N TYR A 256 24.17 14.27 -7.69
CA TYR A 256 24.19 12.98 -7.00
C TYR A 256 23.84 11.82 -7.94
N VAL A 257 22.76 11.96 -8.71
CA VAL A 257 22.34 10.95 -9.70
C VAL A 257 23.44 10.73 -10.74
N ASN A 258 24.04 11.82 -11.27
CA ASN A 258 25.13 11.73 -12.23
C ASN A 258 26.36 11.03 -11.66
N TYR A 259 26.71 11.29 -10.39
CA TYR A 259 27.81 10.61 -9.72
C TYR A 259 27.55 9.10 -9.62
N TYR A 260 26.38 8.71 -9.15
CA TYR A 260 26.03 7.29 -9.05
C TYR A 260 26.00 6.59 -10.42
N ASP A 261 25.49 7.25 -11.45
CA ASP A 261 25.43 6.70 -12.80
C ASP A 261 26.79 6.51 -13.46
N ARG A 262 27.77 7.36 -13.11
CA ARG A 262 29.11 7.32 -13.72
C ARG A 262 30.11 6.50 -12.92
N GLU A 263 30.05 6.59 -11.58
CA GLU A 263 31.12 6.10 -10.71
C GLU A 263 30.70 4.91 -9.84
N VAL A 264 29.40 4.69 -9.60
CA VAL A 264 28.94 3.72 -8.61
C VAL A 264 28.21 2.53 -9.24
N LYS A 265 27.20 2.78 -10.08
CA LYS A 265 26.37 1.71 -10.64
C LYS A 265 27.16 0.80 -11.57
N LEU A 266 26.76 -0.47 -11.62
CA LEU A 266 27.33 -1.44 -12.57
C LEU A 266 26.76 -1.20 -13.99
N PRO A 267 27.51 -1.62 -15.04
CA PRO A 267 27.09 -1.42 -16.43
C PRO A 267 25.73 -2.01 -16.81
N ASP A 268 25.32 -3.08 -16.12
CA ASP A 268 24.06 -3.80 -16.36
C ASP A 268 22.91 -3.32 -15.46
N GLU A 269 23.13 -2.33 -14.62
CA GLU A 269 22.11 -1.67 -13.79
C GLU A 269 21.44 -0.51 -14.54
N ASN A 270 20.17 -0.30 -14.24
CA ASN A 270 19.41 0.81 -14.79
C ASN A 270 19.85 2.15 -14.18
N PRO A 271 19.53 3.27 -14.82
CA PRO A 271 19.86 4.61 -14.32
C PRO A 271 19.34 4.83 -12.91
N THR A 272 20.14 5.52 -12.12
CA THR A 272 19.81 5.90 -10.73
C THR A 272 18.58 6.78 -10.67
N ILE A 273 17.74 6.58 -9.67
CA ILE A 273 16.56 7.40 -9.40
C ILE A 273 16.89 8.38 -8.28
N GLY A 274 16.67 9.67 -8.51
CA GLY A 274 16.67 10.71 -7.48
C GLY A 274 15.25 10.96 -6.96
N LEU A 275 15.05 10.92 -5.64
CA LEU A 275 13.79 11.22 -4.99
C LEU A 275 13.98 12.32 -3.94
N LEU A 276 13.41 13.48 -4.21
CA LEU A 276 13.36 14.60 -3.26
C LEU A 276 12.03 14.54 -2.50
N LEU A 277 12.11 14.36 -1.19
CA LEU A 277 10.95 14.42 -0.31
C LEU A 277 10.92 15.78 0.40
N CYS A 278 9.88 16.59 0.16
CA CYS A 278 9.77 17.95 0.66
C CYS A 278 8.35 18.26 1.17
N LYS A 279 8.19 19.33 1.94
CA LYS A 279 6.85 19.77 2.39
C LYS A 279 6.03 20.40 1.27
N SER A 280 6.68 21.00 0.29
CA SER A 280 6.00 21.64 -0.85
C SER A 280 6.88 21.68 -2.09
N ALA A 281 6.32 21.32 -3.24
CA ALA A 281 6.99 21.37 -4.53
C ALA A 281 6.15 22.12 -5.57
N LYS A 282 6.77 23.09 -6.26
CA LYS A 282 6.12 23.74 -7.41
C LYS A 282 6.50 23.01 -8.69
N LYS A 283 5.52 22.47 -9.39
CA LYS A 283 5.69 21.76 -10.66
C LYS A 283 6.51 22.56 -11.67
N THR A 284 6.24 23.86 -11.81
CA THR A 284 6.96 24.76 -12.73
C THR A 284 8.47 24.85 -12.40
N VAL A 285 8.86 24.84 -11.12
CA VAL A 285 10.29 24.87 -10.73
C VAL A 285 10.97 23.59 -11.17
N ILE A 286 10.32 22.45 -10.97
CA ILE A 286 10.84 21.13 -11.38
C ILE A 286 11.01 21.07 -12.91
N GLU A 287 9.96 21.42 -13.66
CA GLU A 287 9.94 21.35 -15.13
C GLU A 287 10.94 22.29 -15.80
N LEU A 288 11.20 23.46 -15.20
CA LEU A 288 12.15 24.44 -15.76
C LEU A 288 13.60 24.16 -15.34
N THR A 289 13.81 23.44 -14.23
CA THR A 289 15.16 23.17 -13.72
C THR A 289 15.74 21.86 -14.24
N LEU A 290 14.93 20.81 -14.30
CA LEU A 290 15.40 19.50 -14.74
C LEU A 290 15.31 19.33 -16.25
N PRO A 291 16.29 18.64 -16.88
CA PRO A 291 16.17 18.25 -18.29
C PRO A 291 15.00 17.31 -18.49
N LYS A 292 14.40 17.35 -19.69
CA LYS A 292 13.34 16.40 -20.06
C LYS A 292 13.88 14.97 -19.98
N GLY A 293 13.16 14.12 -19.25
CA GLY A 293 13.54 12.73 -19.06
C GLY A 293 14.56 12.50 -17.94
N ALA A 294 14.87 13.51 -17.12
CA ALA A 294 15.64 13.30 -15.91
C ALA A 294 14.94 12.30 -14.97
N ASN A 295 15.72 11.34 -14.47
CA ASN A 295 15.22 10.33 -13.53
C ASN A 295 15.19 10.87 -12.09
N ILE A 296 14.66 12.08 -11.92
CA ILE A 296 14.56 12.79 -10.65
C ILE A 296 13.11 13.17 -10.40
N HIS A 297 12.61 12.79 -9.25
CA HIS A 297 11.24 13.02 -8.83
C HIS A 297 11.21 13.81 -7.53
N ALA A 298 10.41 14.86 -7.49
CA ALA A 298 10.13 15.60 -6.26
C ALA A 298 8.69 15.30 -5.82
N LYS A 299 8.52 14.88 -4.57
CA LYS A 299 7.23 14.51 -4.00
C LYS A 299 7.06 15.12 -2.62
N GLU A 300 5.83 15.50 -2.33
CA GLU A 300 5.47 15.99 -1.01
C GLU A 300 5.33 14.83 -0.02
N TYR A 301 5.64 15.10 1.25
CA TYR A 301 5.36 14.19 2.34
C TYR A 301 4.48 14.83 3.41
N ASN A 302 3.70 14.01 4.11
CA ASN A 302 2.89 14.39 5.26
C ASN A 302 3.36 13.62 6.50
N LEU A 303 3.38 14.30 7.66
CA LEU A 303 3.67 13.69 8.96
C LEU A 303 2.40 13.21 9.68
N TYR A 304 1.26 13.23 9.00
CA TYR A 304 -0.06 12.84 9.49
C TYR A 304 -0.80 11.99 8.45
N LEU A 305 -1.81 11.25 8.92
CA LEU A 305 -2.65 10.47 8.03
C LEU A 305 -3.53 11.41 7.17
N PRO A 306 -3.56 11.21 5.84
CA PRO A 306 -4.36 12.05 4.96
C PRO A 306 -5.86 11.80 5.14
N SER A 307 -6.68 12.83 4.86
CA SER A 307 -8.12 12.65 4.72
C SER A 307 -8.44 11.92 3.42
N LYS A 308 -9.19 10.82 3.54
CA LYS A 308 -9.64 10.04 2.38
C LYS A 308 -10.55 10.84 1.47
N GLU A 309 -11.41 11.66 2.06
CA GLU A 309 -12.35 12.52 1.34
C GLU A 309 -11.59 13.53 0.47
N LEU A 310 -10.54 14.16 1.02
CA LEU A 310 -9.72 15.12 0.31
C LEU A 310 -8.97 14.46 -0.87
N LEU A 311 -8.42 13.25 -0.66
CA LEU A 311 -7.73 12.52 -1.73
C LEU A 311 -8.69 12.09 -2.84
N LYS A 312 -9.89 11.65 -2.49
CA LYS A 312 -10.93 11.31 -3.47
C LYS A 312 -11.37 12.55 -4.28
N GLN A 313 -11.60 13.68 -3.62
CA GLN A 313 -11.89 14.92 -4.31
C GLN A 313 -10.79 15.29 -5.33
N LYS A 314 -9.52 15.21 -4.94
CA LYS A 314 -8.39 15.43 -5.86
C LYS A 314 -8.38 14.46 -7.05
N LEU A 315 -8.72 13.18 -6.83
CA LEU A 315 -8.84 12.19 -7.91
C LEU A 315 -9.98 12.51 -8.87
N ASP A 316 -11.13 12.96 -8.35
CA ASP A 316 -12.29 13.34 -9.15
C ASP A 316 -11.99 14.59 -9.98
N GLU A 317 -11.39 15.62 -9.39
CA GLU A 317 -10.93 16.82 -10.09
C GLU A 317 -9.91 16.49 -11.20
N TRP A 318 -8.92 15.65 -10.89
CA TRP A 318 -7.94 15.20 -11.88
C TRP A 318 -8.60 14.40 -13.01
N SER A 319 -9.53 13.51 -12.71
CA SER A 319 -10.25 12.71 -13.70
C SER A 319 -11.12 13.56 -14.63
N ALA A 320 -11.70 14.66 -14.12
CA ALA A 320 -12.48 15.62 -14.89
C ALA A 320 -11.59 16.47 -15.81
N ALA A 321 -10.42 16.91 -15.34
CA ALA A 321 -9.47 17.70 -16.12
C ALA A 321 -8.84 16.92 -17.30
N VAL A 322 -8.68 15.60 -17.18
CA VAL A 322 -8.15 14.74 -18.26
C VAL A 322 -9.23 14.33 -19.27
N ALA A 323 -10.51 14.59 -18.96
CA ALA A 323 -11.63 14.30 -19.85
C ALA A 323 -12.00 15.47 -20.80
N GLN A 324 -11.38 16.64 -20.59
CA GLN A 324 -11.44 17.82 -21.48
C GLN A 324 -10.21 17.86 -22.39
#